data_81fe47a9df8ff54fc43a7fc627b4c36c
#
_entry.id   81fe47a9df8ff54fc43a7fc627b4c36c
#
_cell.length_a   1.000
_cell.length_b   1.000
_cell.length_c   1.000
_cell.angle_alpha   90.00
_cell.angle_beta   90.00
_cell.angle_gamma   90.00
#
_symmetry.space_group_name_H-M   'P 1'
#
loop_
_entity.id
_entity.type
_entity.pdbx_description
1 polymer ?
#
loop_
_entity_poly.entity_id
_entity_poly.type
_entity_poly.pdbx_seq_one_letter_code
_entity_poly.pdbx_strand_id
1 'polypeptide(L)'
;MSEEKKDSIDPSEDKQEKVQEDAPVKEEASVDAVPAAEKVSETDGAEQVKNDAPEEVAKAKPENVPQKRGGQRNTSRRGMRERKPNSDTDGIERVVAINRVAKVVKGGKNFSFNALVVAGDGKGQAGIGFGKSNDVVGSITKGSQEAKKNFQKVQLKDDTIPHEIIGRFKASRIILKPASPGTGVIAGGAVRAVCDAVGIKNILTKSIGSRNSINVVKATMNGFLRLRLKRRG
;
A
#
# COMPACT_ATOMS: atom_id res chain seq x y z
N MET A 1 -47.15 63.71 -15.27
CA MET A 1 -46.23 64.50 -16.11
C MET A 1 -44.89 63.87 -15.97
N SER A 2 -44.61 63.17 -16.94
CA SER A 2 -43.63 63.16 -18.04
C SER A 2 -42.51 62.19 -17.65
N GLU A 3 -41.98 61.35 -18.40
CA GLU A 3 -42.18 60.79 -19.76
C GLU A 3 -41.32 59.55 -19.86
N GLU A 4 -41.81 58.58 -20.58
CA GLU A 4 -41.14 57.38 -21.02
C GLU A 4 -39.92 57.71 -21.92
N LYS A 5 -38.87 56.92 -21.83
CA LYS A 5 -38.05 56.60 -23.01
C LYS A 5 -37.66 55.16 -23.00
N LYS A 6 -38.31 54.44 -23.88
CA LYS A 6 -37.86 53.16 -24.44
C LYS A 6 -36.76 53.47 -25.43
N ASP A 7 -35.67 52.75 -25.35
CA ASP A 7 -34.78 52.54 -26.49
C ASP A 7 -34.54 51.05 -26.67
N SER A 8 -35.22 50.56 -27.67
CA SER A 8 -35.04 49.27 -28.33
C SER A 8 -33.81 49.34 -29.24
N ILE A 9 -32.91 48.41 -29.14
CA ILE A 9 -31.92 48.13 -30.20
C ILE A 9 -31.98 46.68 -30.52
N ASP A 10 -32.24 46.43 -31.81
CA ASP A 10 -32.44 45.15 -32.52
C ASP A 10 -31.17 44.31 -32.60
N PRO A 11 -31.36 43.01 -32.88
CA PRO A 11 -30.28 42.04 -33.12
C PRO A 11 -30.04 41.92 -34.60
N SER A 12 -28.81 41.96 -35.04
CA SER A 12 -28.33 41.31 -36.24
C SER A 12 -26.86 41.64 -36.51
N GLU A 13 -26.01 40.65 -36.46
CA GLU A 13 -25.03 40.44 -37.54
C GLU A 13 -24.38 39.05 -37.38
N ASP A 14 -24.87 38.20 -38.26
CA ASP A 14 -24.21 36.98 -38.72
C ASP A 14 -22.77 37.26 -39.14
N LYS A 15 -21.82 36.51 -38.60
CA LYS A 15 -20.60 36.17 -39.31
C LYS A 15 -20.35 34.69 -39.22
N GLN A 16 -20.81 34.01 -40.24
CA GLN A 16 -20.34 32.70 -40.68
C GLN A 16 -18.87 32.81 -41.04
N GLU A 17 -18.03 32.11 -40.30
CA GLU A 17 -16.67 31.84 -40.72
C GLU A 17 -16.47 30.33 -40.92
N LYS A 18 -16.14 30.03 -42.16
CA LYS A 18 -15.98 28.75 -42.81
C LYS A 18 -15.14 27.75 -42.03
N VAL A 19 -15.76 26.60 -41.85
CA VAL A 19 -15.10 25.32 -41.61
C VAL A 19 -14.35 24.94 -42.90
N GLN A 20 -13.03 24.84 -42.82
CA GLN A 20 -12.24 24.12 -43.83
C GLN A 20 -12.03 22.69 -43.31
N GLU A 21 -12.67 21.80 -44.03
CA GLU A 21 -12.40 20.38 -44.11
C GLU A 21 -11.00 20.16 -44.68
N ASP A 22 -10.10 19.54 -43.91
CA ASP A 22 -8.93 18.89 -44.47
C ASP A 22 -8.99 17.39 -44.18
N ALA A 23 -9.02 16.66 -45.29
CA ALA A 23 -9.15 15.23 -45.41
C ALA A 23 -7.90 14.46 -44.96
N PRO A 24 -8.01 13.14 -44.77
CA PRO A 24 -7.00 12.33 -44.09
C PRO A 24 -5.87 11.91 -45.04
N VAL A 25 -4.64 12.08 -44.59
CA VAL A 25 -3.48 11.47 -45.24
C VAL A 25 -3.38 10.01 -44.77
N LYS A 26 -3.63 9.12 -45.72
CA LYS A 26 -3.23 7.72 -45.67
C LYS A 26 -1.71 7.65 -45.87
N GLU A 27 -0.99 7.09 -44.91
CA GLU A 27 0.34 6.58 -45.14
C GLU A 27 0.38 5.12 -44.74
N GLU A 28 0.43 4.28 -45.76
CA GLU A 28 0.76 2.86 -45.69
C GLU A 28 2.26 2.73 -45.52
N ALA A 29 2.72 1.97 -44.52
CA ALA A 29 4.01 1.32 -44.59
C ALA A 29 4.03 0.16 -43.56
N SER A 30 3.93 -0.98 -44.09
CA SER A 30 4.83 -2.14 -44.12
C SER A 30 4.99 -2.89 -42.79
N VAL A 31 4.30 -4.01 -42.81
CA VAL A 31 4.53 -5.22 -42.00
C VAL A 31 5.95 -5.77 -42.26
N ASP A 32 6.78 -5.83 -41.24
CA ASP A 32 7.93 -6.71 -41.26
C ASP A 32 7.72 -7.88 -40.31
N ALA A 33 7.82 -9.03 -40.92
CA ALA A 33 7.59 -10.34 -40.39
C ALA A 33 8.66 -10.76 -39.37
N VAL A 34 8.21 -11.34 -38.26
CA VAL A 34 9.02 -12.10 -37.34
C VAL A 34 9.25 -13.49 -37.90
N PRO A 35 10.49 -14.00 -38.09
CA PRO A 35 10.69 -15.39 -38.42
C PRO A 35 10.61 -16.28 -37.16
N ALA A 36 9.87 -17.35 -37.33
CA ALA A 36 9.67 -18.41 -36.39
C ALA A 36 10.91 -19.32 -36.28
N ALA A 37 11.06 -19.83 -35.06
CA ALA A 37 11.52 -21.16 -34.69
C ALA A 37 12.82 -21.71 -35.32
N GLU A 38 13.82 -21.84 -34.50
CA GLU A 38 14.81 -22.90 -34.67
C GLU A 38 14.86 -23.78 -33.42
N LYS A 39 14.47 -25.03 -33.64
CA LYS A 39 14.59 -26.17 -32.75
C LYS A 39 16.09 -26.54 -32.71
N VAL A 40 16.66 -26.61 -31.51
CA VAL A 40 17.93 -27.32 -31.31
C VAL A 40 17.71 -28.41 -30.27
N SER A 41 17.98 -29.57 -30.76
CA SER A 41 17.97 -30.91 -30.25
C SER A 41 18.60 -31.16 -28.88
N GLU A 42 18.00 -32.15 -28.23
CA GLU A 42 18.50 -32.94 -27.11
C GLU A 42 19.95 -33.39 -27.31
N THR A 43 20.76 -33.28 -26.27
CA THR A 43 21.85 -34.22 -26.01
C THR A 43 21.86 -34.54 -24.52
N ASP A 44 21.68 -35.83 -24.28
CA ASP A 44 21.92 -36.54 -23.04
C ASP A 44 23.33 -36.29 -22.49
N GLY A 45 23.41 -36.16 -21.18
CA GLY A 45 24.65 -36.13 -20.43
C GLY A 45 24.38 -36.37 -18.95
N ALA A 46 24.04 -37.60 -18.65
CA ALA A 46 24.02 -38.14 -17.28
C ALA A 46 25.45 -38.23 -16.76
N GLU A 47 25.79 -37.43 -15.75
CA GLU A 47 26.97 -37.69 -14.94
C GLU A 47 26.59 -37.76 -13.47
N GLN A 48 26.56 -38.99 -12.99
CA GLN A 48 26.48 -39.41 -11.60
C GLN A 48 27.74 -38.93 -10.88
N VAL A 49 27.63 -38.12 -9.86
CA VAL A 49 28.67 -37.93 -8.87
C VAL A 49 28.22 -38.55 -7.56
N LYS A 50 28.96 -39.54 -7.20
CA LYS A 50 28.86 -40.42 -6.04
C LYS A 50 28.93 -39.67 -4.73
N ASN A 51 28.08 -40.11 -3.80
CA ASN A 51 28.21 -39.91 -2.37
C ASN A 51 29.51 -40.56 -1.86
N ASP A 52 30.37 -39.78 -1.26
CA ASP A 52 31.39 -40.30 -0.35
C ASP A 52 31.27 -39.52 0.97
N ALA A 53 30.80 -40.21 1.96
CA ALA A 53 30.97 -39.89 3.37
C ALA A 53 32.32 -40.45 3.84
N PRO A 54 33.01 -39.77 4.75
CA PRO A 54 33.90 -40.50 5.67
C PRO A 54 33.38 -40.42 7.10
N GLU A 55 33.31 -41.61 7.65
CA GLU A 55 33.14 -41.94 9.05
C GLU A 55 34.25 -41.42 9.98
N GLU A 56 33.83 -41.22 11.21
CA GLU A 56 34.53 -41.40 12.49
C GLU A 56 36.02 -41.02 12.64
N VAL A 57 36.25 -40.05 13.54
CA VAL A 57 37.33 -40.22 14.54
C VAL A 57 36.95 -39.54 15.88
N ALA A 58 36.77 -40.46 16.87
CA ALA A 58 37.33 -40.47 18.21
C ALA A 58 37.14 -39.31 19.20
N LYS A 59 36.40 -39.67 20.19
CA LYS A 59 36.40 -39.28 21.59
C LYS A 59 37.74 -38.74 22.14
N ALA A 60 37.71 -37.56 22.72
CA ALA A 60 38.60 -37.19 23.81
C ALA A 60 37.79 -36.45 24.89
N LYS A 61 37.76 -37.02 26.07
CA LYS A 61 37.23 -36.49 27.33
C LYS A 61 38.37 -35.80 28.11
N PRO A 62 38.06 -35.21 29.22
CA PRO A 62 38.15 -33.75 29.50
C PRO A 62 39.25 -33.46 30.51
N GLU A 63 39.77 -32.28 30.55
CA GLU A 63 40.57 -31.81 31.70
C GLU A 63 39.96 -30.55 32.33
N ASN A 64 39.65 -30.76 33.52
CA ASN A 64 39.52 -30.05 34.76
C ASN A 64 40.00 -28.58 34.74
N VAL A 65 39.09 -27.64 34.94
CA VAL A 65 39.36 -26.25 35.26
C VAL A 65 38.65 -25.88 36.57
N PRO A 66 39.37 -25.23 37.51
CA PRO A 66 38.96 -25.13 38.93
C PRO A 66 37.82 -24.12 39.13
N GLN A 67 36.91 -24.51 40.02
CA GLN A 67 35.84 -23.70 40.57
C GLN A 67 36.42 -22.50 41.35
N LYS A 68 36.17 -21.29 40.89
CA LYS A 68 36.22 -20.08 41.71
C LYS A 68 34.85 -19.81 42.31
N ARG A 69 34.74 -20.05 43.61
CA ARG A 69 33.66 -19.56 44.48
C ARG A 69 33.68 -18.02 44.46
N GLY A 70 32.55 -17.39 44.30
CA GLY A 70 32.45 -15.95 44.52
C GLY A 70 31.19 -15.31 44.02
N GLY A 71 30.27 -14.99 44.92
CA GLY A 71 29.36 -13.87 44.79
C GLY A 71 27.96 -14.18 44.31
N GLN A 72 27.09 -14.55 45.21
CA GLN A 72 25.63 -14.37 45.06
C GLN A 72 25.32 -12.89 44.86
N ARG A 73 25.15 -12.47 43.64
CA ARG A 73 24.44 -11.21 43.31
C ARG A 73 22.99 -11.56 43.02
N ASN A 74 22.14 -11.28 43.99
CA ASN A 74 20.69 -11.21 43.85
C ASN A 74 20.36 -10.18 42.79
N THR A 75 20.31 -10.58 41.51
CA THR A 75 19.64 -9.82 40.48
C THR A 75 18.16 -10.17 40.58
N SER A 76 17.42 -9.29 41.25
CA SER A 76 15.97 -9.26 41.21
C SER A 76 15.53 -9.46 39.73
N ARG A 77 14.96 -10.63 39.47
CA ARG A 77 14.23 -10.93 38.23
C ARG A 77 13.07 -9.93 38.11
N ARG A 78 13.37 -8.76 37.57
CA ARG A 78 12.34 -7.92 36.98
C ARG A 78 11.66 -8.79 35.94
N GLY A 79 10.45 -9.23 36.28
CA GLY A 79 9.62 -10.05 35.42
C GLY A 79 9.55 -9.41 34.06
N MET A 80 10.23 -10.01 33.12
CA MET A 80 10.04 -9.81 31.70
C MET A 80 8.62 -10.33 31.45
N ARG A 81 7.63 -9.43 31.58
CA ARG A 81 6.28 -9.71 31.09
C ARG A 81 6.47 -10.05 29.62
N GLU A 82 6.52 -11.33 29.33
CA GLU A 82 6.26 -11.85 28.00
C GLU A 82 4.94 -11.22 27.56
N ARG A 83 5.03 -10.18 26.76
CA ARG A 83 3.87 -9.72 26.00
C ARG A 83 3.54 -10.88 25.08
N LYS A 84 2.59 -11.71 25.52
CA LYS A 84 1.94 -12.67 24.64
C LYS A 84 1.62 -11.91 23.37
N PRO A 85 2.05 -12.37 22.17
CA PRO A 85 1.50 -11.85 20.96
C PRO A 85 -0.01 -12.08 21.07
N ASN A 86 -0.80 -11.02 21.05
CA ASN A 86 -2.24 -11.15 20.85
C ASN A 86 -2.43 -11.81 19.47
N SER A 87 -2.35 -13.13 19.43
CA SER A 87 -2.93 -13.97 18.43
C SER A 87 -4.44 -13.86 18.64
N ASP A 88 -5.16 -13.69 17.56
CA ASP A 88 -6.62 -13.76 17.43
C ASP A 88 -7.35 -12.42 17.29
N THR A 89 -6.79 -11.52 16.52
CA THR A 89 -7.65 -10.72 15.64
C THR A 89 -7.30 -11.18 14.23
N ASP A 90 -8.20 -11.89 13.58
CA ASP A 90 -8.16 -12.15 12.12
C ASP A 90 -8.21 -10.80 11.41
N GLY A 91 -7.16 -10.02 11.59
CA GLY A 91 -7.01 -8.70 11.01
C GLY A 91 -6.71 -8.82 9.53
N ILE A 92 -7.44 -8.09 8.72
CA ILE A 92 -7.16 -7.96 7.29
C ILE A 92 -5.85 -7.20 7.14
N GLU A 93 -4.80 -7.87 6.70
CA GLU A 93 -3.52 -7.25 6.36
C GLU A 93 -3.39 -7.09 4.84
N ARG A 94 -3.12 -5.88 4.37
CA ARG A 94 -2.92 -5.57 2.96
C ARG A 94 -1.58 -4.86 2.76
N VAL A 95 -0.74 -5.43 1.92
CA VAL A 95 0.49 -4.78 1.47
C VAL A 95 0.14 -3.84 0.32
N VAL A 96 0.39 -2.55 0.51
CA VAL A 96 0.08 -1.51 -0.48
C VAL A 96 1.21 -1.33 -1.48
N ALA A 97 2.45 -1.30 -1.00
CA ALA A 97 3.62 -1.12 -1.85
C ALA A 97 4.87 -1.71 -1.19
N ILE A 98 5.70 -2.35 -2.00
CA ILE A 98 7.04 -2.80 -1.63
C ILE A 98 8.02 -2.10 -2.56
N ASN A 99 9.00 -1.42 -1.98
CA ASN A 99 10.03 -0.71 -2.74
C ASN A 99 11.42 -1.23 -2.36
N ARG A 100 12.21 -1.58 -3.37
CA ARG A 100 13.63 -1.85 -3.19
C ARG A 100 14.39 -0.53 -3.15
N VAL A 101 15.12 -0.28 -2.09
CA VAL A 101 15.92 0.93 -1.90
C VAL A 101 17.39 0.57 -1.80
N ALA A 102 18.27 1.46 -2.23
CA ALA A 102 19.71 1.23 -2.21
C ALA A 102 20.43 2.38 -1.55
N LYS A 103 21.43 2.07 -0.70
CA LYS A 103 22.41 3.01 -0.20
C LYS A 103 23.69 2.83 -1.02
N VAL A 104 24.11 3.87 -1.70
CA VAL A 104 25.39 3.89 -2.44
C VAL A 104 26.54 4.09 -1.44
N VAL A 105 27.55 3.23 -1.53
CA VAL A 105 28.74 3.25 -0.69
C VAL A 105 29.98 3.13 -1.58
N LYS A 106 31.16 3.41 -1.03
CA LYS A 106 32.44 3.11 -1.72
C LYS A 106 32.48 1.60 -2.02
N GLY A 107 32.64 1.23 -3.29
CA GLY A 107 32.69 -0.16 -3.75
C GLY A 107 31.33 -0.79 -4.14
N GLY A 108 30.18 -0.09 -4.02
CA GLY A 108 28.93 -0.66 -4.51
C GLY A 108 27.66 -0.06 -3.93
N LYS A 109 26.58 -0.87 -3.91
CA LYS A 109 25.24 -0.49 -3.42
C LYS A 109 24.73 -1.52 -2.44
N ASN A 110 24.35 -1.09 -1.23
CA ASN A 110 23.66 -1.94 -0.26
C ASN A 110 22.14 -1.79 -0.44
N PHE A 111 21.49 -2.90 -0.74
CA PHE A 111 20.03 -2.92 -0.95
C PHE A 111 19.28 -3.17 0.35
N SER A 112 18.09 -2.62 0.43
CA SER A 112 17.10 -2.89 1.49
C SER A 112 15.71 -2.79 0.90
N PHE A 113 14.70 -3.28 1.63
CA PHE A 113 13.31 -3.24 1.21
C PHE A 113 12.48 -2.42 2.19
N ASN A 114 11.55 -1.66 1.64
CA ASN A 114 10.55 -0.94 2.40
C ASN A 114 9.18 -1.48 2.02
N ALA A 115 8.37 -1.84 3.02
CA ALA A 115 6.97 -2.24 2.83
C ALA A 115 6.04 -1.24 3.49
N LEU A 116 5.01 -0.81 2.78
CA LEU A 116 3.87 -0.08 3.30
C LEU A 116 2.73 -1.06 3.50
N VAL A 117 2.30 -1.25 4.73
CA VAL A 117 1.26 -2.20 5.11
C VAL A 117 0.11 -1.45 5.77
N VAL A 118 -1.09 -1.87 5.46
CA VAL A 118 -2.32 -1.46 6.15
C VAL A 118 -2.89 -2.68 6.83
N ALA A 119 -3.18 -2.58 8.11
CA ALA A 119 -3.86 -3.62 8.87
C ALA A 119 -5.17 -3.06 9.44
N GLY A 120 -6.18 -3.90 9.52
CA GLY A 120 -7.47 -3.53 10.11
C GLY A 120 -8.24 -4.76 10.57
N ASP A 121 -9.28 -4.55 11.35
CA ASP A 121 -10.14 -5.62 11.88
C ASP A 121 -11.41 -5.86 11.04
N GLY A 122 -11.59 -5.06 9.96
CA GLY A 122 -12.81 -5.11 9.16
C GLY A 122 -14.08 -4.60 9.87
N LYS A 123 -13.93 -4.04 11.08
CA LYS A 123 -15.02 -3.57 11.95
C LYS A 123 -14.90 -2.09 12.32
N GLY A 124 -14.26 -1.31 11.45
CA GLY A 124 -14.09 0.12 11.64
C GLY A 124 -12.79 0.52 12.32
N GLN A 125 -11.80 -0.36 12.43
CA GLN A 125 -10.48 0.00 12.90
C GLN A 125 -9.43 -0.35 11.85
N ALA A 126 -8.52 0.56 11.60
CA ALA A 126 -7.39 0.33 10.72
C ALA A 126 -6.15 1.11 11.19
N GLY A 127 -4.99 0.58 10.83
CA GLY A 127 -3.71 1.19 11.12
C GLY A 127 -2.78 1.13 9.91
N ILE A 128 -1.81 2.03 9.88
CA ILE A 128 -0.79 2.11 8.84
C ILE A 128 0.55 1.82 9.48
N GLY A 129 1.33 0.95 8.84
CA GLY A 129 2.71 0.66 9.23
C GLY A 129 3.67 0.74 8.05
N PHE A 130 4.88 1.14 8.35
CA PHE A 130 5.98 1.26 7.39
C PHE A 130 7.18 0.47 7.88
N GLY A 131 7.42 -0.70 7.31
CA GLY A 131 8.54 -1.57 7.65
C GLY A 131 9.74 -1.39 6.74
N LYS A 132 10.94 -1.44 7.29
CA LYS A 132 12.20 -1.47 6.56
C LYS A 132 13.07 -2.64 7.04
N SER A 133 13.59 -3.43 6.08
CA SER A 133 14.49 -4.55 6.37
C SER A 133 15.42 -4.84 5.18
N ASN A 134 16.41 -5.69 5.38
CA ASN A 134 17.22 -6.20 4.28
C ASN A 134 16.43 -7.21 3.44
N ASP A 135 15.47 -7.93 4.07
CA ASP A 135 14.61 -8.92 3.43
C ASP A 135 13.19 -8.37 3.25
N VAL A 136 12.50 -8.86 2.21
CA VAL A 136 11.11 -8.47 1.92
C VAL A 136 10.18 -8.92 3.05
N VAL A 137 10.26 -10.18 3.46
CA VAL A 137 9.41 -10.75 4.52
C VAL A 137 9.61 -9.98 5.83
N GLY A 138 10.85 -9.71 6.22
CA GLY A 138 11.16 -8.93 7.41
C GLY A 138 10.64 -7.50 7.35
N SER A 139 10.54 -6.87 6.17
CA SER A 139 9.96 -5.53 6.00
C SER A 139 8.44 -5.55 6.16
N ILE A 140 7.75 -6.58 5.63
CA ILE A 140 6.31 -6.76 5.79
C ILE A 140 5.96 -7.00 7.26
N THR A 141 6.65 -7.94 7.91
CA THR A 141 6.39 -8.26 9.34
C THR A 141 6.56 -7.04 10.25
N LYS A 142 7.60 -6.24 10.05
CA LYS A 142 7.80 -4.98 10.77
C LYS A 142 6.69 -3.97 10.48
N GLY A 143 6.28 -3.86 9.21
CA GLY A 143 5.16 -3.00 8.79
C GLY A 143 3.85 -3.41 9.46
N SER A 144 3.51 -4.71 9.47
CA SER A 144 2.31 -5.22 10.13
C SER A 144 2.32 -4.96 11.64
N GLN A 145 3.45 -5.17 12.30
CA GLN A 145 3.57 -4.87 13.73
C GLN A 145 3.38 -3.38 14.05
N GLU A 146 3.92 -2.50 13.21
CA GLU A 146 3.73 -1.05 13.35
C GLU A 146 2.28 -0.65 13.06
N ALA A 147 1.65 -1.23 12.03
CA ALA A 147 0.25 -0.99 11.71
C ALA A 147 -0.68 -1.38 12.87
N LYS A 148 -0.46 -2.53 13.50
CA LYS A 148 -1.21 -2.99 14.68
C LYS A 148 -1.05 -2.07 15.90
N LYS A 149 0.09 -1.42 16.06
CA LYS A 149 0.31 -0.43 17.13
C LYS A 149 -0.44 0.89 16.88
N ASN A 150 -0.66 1.22 15.62
CA ASN A 150 -1.24 2.49 15.17
C ASN A 150 -2.71 2.36 14.77
N PHE A 151 -3.47 1.44 15.35
CA PHE A 151 -4.89 1.30 15.08
C PHE A 151 -5.67 2.53 15.51
N GLN A 152 -6.52 3.00 14.61
CA GLN A 152 -7.38 4.17 14.81
C GLN A 152 -8.82 3.79 14.46
N LYS A 153 -9.76 4.26 15.26
CA LYS A 153 -11.18 3.99 15.07
C LYS A 153 -11.76 4.96 14.05
N VAL A 154 -12.45 4.42 13.07
CA VAL A 154 -13.18 5.15 12.01
C VAL A 154 -14.67 5.06 12.28
N GLN A 155 -15.39 6.16 12.11
CA GLN A 155 -16.84 6.18 12.26
C GLN A 155 -17.50 5.78 10.94
N LEU A 156 -18.13 4.63 10.91
CA LEU A 156 -18.88 4.13 9.77
C LEU A 156 -20.39 4.29 10.01
N LYS A 157 -21.14 4.37 8.93
CA LYS A 157 -22.60 4.27 8.91
C LYS A 157 -22.97 3.06 8.05
N ASP A 158 -23.39 1.98 8.68
CA ASP A 158 -23.66 0.70 8.03
C ASP A 158 -22.42 0.24 7.19
N ASP A 159 -22.57 0.01 5.90
CA ASP A 159 -21.51 -0.44 5.00
C ASP A 159 -20.78 0.70 4.25
N THR A 160 -21.05 1.98 4.62
CA THR A 160 -20.49 3.17 3.94
C THR A 160 -20.07 4.26 4.92
N ILE A 161 -19.64 5.41 4.41
CA ILE A 161 -19.30 6.59 5.21
C ILE A 161 -20.51 7.50 5.44
N PRO A 162 -20.59 8.23 6.57
CA PRO A 162 -21.77 9.05 6.91
C PRO A 162 -21.94 10.28 6.02
N HIS A 163 -20.88 10.87 5.49
CA HIS A 163 -20.92 12.06 4.62
C HIS A 163 -19.69 12.17 3.73
N GLU A 164 -19.78 13.01 2.72
CA GLU A 164 -18.65 13.33 1.85
C GLU A 164 -17.56 14.08 2.61
N ILE A 165 -16.29 13.70 2.36
CA ILE A 165 -15.14 14.36 2.98
C ILE A 165 -13.93 14.33 2.06
N ILE A 166 -13.06 15.32 2.22
CA ILE A 166 -11.77 15.40 1.53
C ILE A 166 -10.65 15.18 2.54
N GLY A 167 -10.01 14.01 2.45
CA GLY A 167 -8.78 13.73 3.19
C GLY A 167 -7.58 14.40 2.53
N ARG A 168 -6.71 15.04 3.32
CA ARG A 168 -5.51 15.72 2.83
C ARG A 168 -4.29 15.31 3.62
N PHE A 169 -3.21 15.04 2.91
CA PHE A 169 -1.90 14.84 3.51
C PHE A 169 -0.81 15.25 2.51
N LYS A 170 -0.02 16.26 2.87
CA LYS A 170 0.96 16.89 1.97
C LYS A 170 0.29 17.27 0.63
N ALA A 171 0.85 16.82 -0.50
CA ALA A 171 0.33 17.11 -1.84
C ALA A 171 -0.77 16.13 -2.32
N SER A 172 -1.16 15.14 -1.51
CA SER A 172 -2.26 14.22 -1.86
C SER A 172 -3.57 14.69 -1.27
N ARG A 173 -4.62 14.67 -2.10
CA ARG A 173 -6.02 14.92 -1.73
C ARG A 173 -6.87 13.74 -2.18
N ILE A 174 -7.68 13.22 -1.26
CA ILE A 174 -8.57 12.09 -1.55
C ILE A 174 -10.00 12.54 -1.28
N ILE A 175 -10.82 12.51 -2.30
CA ILE A 175 -12.25 12.73 -2.18
C ILE A 175 -12.88 11.39 -1.82
N LEU A 176 -13.67 11.37 -0.77
CA LEU A 176 -14.40 10.20 -0.28
C LEU A 176 -15.89 10.57 -0.28
N LYS A 177 -16.70 9.82 -1.04
CA LYS A 177 -18.15 10.01 -1.15
C LYS A 177 -18.87 8.74 -0.73
N PRO A 178 -19.98 8.85 0.03
CA PRO A 178 -20.82 7.70 0.34
C PRO A 178 -21.44 7.16 -0.95
N ALA A 179 -21.67 5.86 -0.98
CA ALA A 179 -22.29 5.19 -2.12
C ALA A 179 -23.45 4.32 -1.66
N SER A 180 -24.42 4.09 -2.56
CA SER A 180 -25.54 3.20 -2.31
C SER A 180 -25.11 1.74 -2.18
N PRO A 181 -25.87 0.91 -1.47
CA PRO A 181 -25.59 -0.51 -1.36
C PRO A 181 -25.50 -1.18 -2.74
N GLY A 182 -24.49 -2.03 -2.93
CA GLY A 182 -24.22 -2.72 -4.18
C GLY A 182 -23.26 -2.01 -5.14
N THR A 183 -22.87 -0.76 -4.86
CA THR A 183 -21.85 -0.03 -5.67
C THR A 183 -20.47 -0.65 -5.55
N GLY A 184 -20.14 -1.23 -4.38
CA GLY A 184 -18.81 -1.73 -4.09
C GLY A 184 -17.77 -0.64 -3.81
N VAL A 185 -16.51 -1.04 -3.70
CA VAL A 185 -15.40 -0.12 -3.44
C VAL A 185 -14.80 0.37 -4.76
N ILE A 186 -15.11 1.61 -5.15
CA ILE A 186 -14.52 2.28 -6.33
C ILE A 186 -13.39 3.18 -5.85
N ALA A 187 -12.17 2.66 -5.88
CA ALA A 187 -11.00 3.31 -5.33
C ALA A 187 -9.71 2.92 -6.03
N GLY A 188 -8.70 3.80 -5.99
CA GLY A 188 -7.34 3.44 -6.38
C GLY A 188 -6.72 2.44 -5.40
N GLY A 189 -5.75 1.62 -5.84
CA GLY A 189 -5.23 0.48 -5.08
C GLY A 189 -4.84 0.79 -3.63
N ALA A 190 -4.16 1.90 -3.38
CA ALA A 190 -3.77 2.31 -2.03
C ALA A 190 -4.98 2.70 -1.15
N VAL A 191 -5.98 3.37 -1.72
CA VAL A 191 -7.22 3.74 -1.01
C VAL A 191 -8.06 2.50 -0.77
N ARG A 192 -8.16 1.60 -1.76
CA ARG A 192 -8.90 0.35 -1.66
C ARG A 192 -8.39 -0.53 -0.51
N ALA A 193 -7.06 -0.67 -0.40
CA ALA A 193 -6.46 -1.42 0.71
C ALA A 193 -6.88 -0.88 2.09
N VAL A 194 -7.00 0.44 2.23
CA VAL A 194 -7.48 1.07 3.47
C VAL A 194 -8.99 0.81 3.68
N CYS A 195 -9.81 0.92 2.64
CA CYS A 195 -11.24 0.65 2.72
C CYS A 195 -11.52 -0.80 3.10
N ASP A 196 -10.80 -1.76 2.48
CA ASP A 196 -10.89 -3.18 2.79
C ASP A 196 -10.49 -3.46 4.25
N ALA A 197 -9.41 -2.84 4.74
CA ALA A 197 -8.96 -3.00 6.12
C ALA A 197 -9.96 -2.43 7.15
N VAL A 198 -10.60 -1.31 6.84
CA VAL A 198 -11.64 -0.70 7.67
C VAL A 198 -12.95 -1.50 7.62
N GLY A 199 -13.21 -2.24 6.52
CA GLY A 199 -14.42 -3.01 6.31
C GLY A 199 -15.54 -2.24 5.60
N ILE A 200 -15.19 -1.20 4.82
CA ILE A 200 -16.15 -0.44 4.02
C ILE A 200 -16.47 -1.24 2.75
N LYS A 201 -17.78 -1.46 2.48
CA LYS A 201 -18.23 -2.19 1.30
C LYS A 201 -18.63 -1.29 0.13
N ASN A 202 -19.13 -0.09 0.42
CA ASN A 202 -19.67 0.81 -0.61
C ASN A 202 -19.10 2.21 -0.45
N ILE A 203 -18.26 2.65 -1.40
CA ILE A 203 -17.63 3.97 -1.39
C ILE A 203 -17.17 4.38 -2.79
N LEU A 204 -17.31 5.67 -3.10
CA LEU A 204 -16.75 6.29 -4.29
C LEU A 204 -15.56 7.17 -3.88
N THR A 205 -14.43 7.02 -4.55
CA THR A 205 -13.23 7.78 -4.22
C THR A 205 -12.52 8.33 -5.45
N LYS A 206 -11.85 9.46 -5.28
CA LYS A 206 -10.96 10.03 -6.31
C LYS A 206 -9.71 10.59 -5.65
N SER A 207 -8.55 10.16 -6.11
CA SER A 207 -7.26 10.73 -5.69
C SER A 207 -6.85 11.86 -6.63
N ILE A 208 -6.42 12.98 -6.04
CA ILE A 208 -5.96 14.19 -6.73
C ILE A 208 -4.60 14.59 -6.18
N GLY A 209 -3.72 15.05 -7.04
CA GLY A 209 -2.37 15.49 -6.68
C GLY A 209 -1.37 14.34 -6.66
N SER A 210 -0.58 14.20 -5.60
CA SER A 210 0.50 13.22 -5.53
C SER A 210 0.00 11.77 -5.55
N ARG A 211 0.63 10.94 -6.39
CA ARG A 211 0.35 9.50 -6.51
C ARG A 211 1.19 8.64 -5.56
N ASN A 212 2.02 9.26 -4.71
CA ASN A 212 2.84 8.52 -3.74
C ASN A 212 1.93 7.75 -2.76
N SER A 213 2.08 6.42 -2.72
CA SER A 213 1.25 5.51 -1.93
C SER A 213 1.22 5.87 -0.44
N ILE A 214 2.35 6.28 0.14
CA ILE A 214 2.43 6.71 1.55
C ILE A 214 1.55 7.94 1.80
N ASN A 215 1.61 8.92 0.90
CA ASN A 215 0.81 10.15 1.04
C ASN A 215 -0.68 9.86 0.86
N VAL A 216 -1.02 9.01 -0.12
CA VAL A 216 -2.39 8.60 -0.42
C VAL A 216 -3.00 7.88 0.78
N VAL A 217 -2.32 6.86 1.33
CA VAL A 217 -2.81 6.09 2.48
C VAL A 217 -3.01 7.01 3.70
N LYS A 218 -2.04 7.87 4.02
CA LYS A 218 -2.16 8.83 5.13
C LYS A 218 -3.27 9.85 4.90
N ALA A 219 -3.47 10.33 3.66
CA ALA A 219 -4.57 11.24 3.33
C ALA A 219 -5.93 10.57 3.51
N THR A 220 -6.06 9.30 3.13
CA THR A 220 -7.29 8.51 3.33
C THR A 220 -7.61 8.36 4.81
N MET A 221 -6.64 7.95 5.63
CA MET A 221 -6.84 7.84 7.08
C MET A 221 -7.21 9.18 7.72
N ASN A 222 -6.54 10.27 7.35
CA ASN A 222 -6.89 11.61 7.83
C ASN A 222 -8.33 12.00 7.43
N GLY A 223 -8.82 11.57 6.26
CA GLY A 223 -10.21 11.72 5.86
C GLY A 223 -11.14 10.95 6.78
N PHE A 224 -10.87 9.68 7.00
CA PHE A 224 -11.69 8.81 7.84
C PHE A 224 -11.75 9.25 9.31
N LEU A 225 -10.66 9.76 9.87
CA LEU A 225 -10.63 10.28 11.24
C LEU A 225 -11.45 11.56 11.43
N ARG A 226 -11.71 12.30 10.38
CA ARG A 226 -12.53 13.51 10.40
C ARG A 226 -14.02 13.24 10.22
N LEU A 227 -14.42 11.99 9.92
CA LEU A 227 -15.82 11.62 9.81
C LEU A 227 -16.52 11.81 11.15
N ARG A 228 -17.74 12.35 11.11
CA ARG A 228 -18.59 12.55 12.28
C ARG A 228 -19.97 11.98 12.00
N LEU A 229 -20.47 11.17 12.89
CA LEU A 229 -21.88 10.76 12.87
C LEU A 229 -22.72 11.95 13.32
N LYS A 230 -23.71 12.33 12.51
CA LYS A 230 -24.72 13.32 12.92
C LYS A 230 -25.50 12.73 14.11
N ARG A 231 -25.40 13.34 15.28
CA ARG A 231 -26.27 12.98 16.41
C ARG A 231 -27.71 13.18 15.95
N ARG A 232 -28.53 12.13 16.09
CA ARG A 232 -29.97 12.31 16.01
C ARG A 232 -30.34 13.18 17.20
N GLY A 233 -30.78 14.42 16.95
CA GLY A 233 -31.45 15.25 17.93
C GLY A 233 -32.85 14.73 18.19
#